data_488059c5b5a1c473603802bb22886059
#
_entry.id   488059c5b5a1c473603802bb22886059
#
_cell.length_a   1.000
_cell.length_b   1.000
_cell.length_c   1.000
_cell.angle_alpha   90.00
_cell.angle_beta   90.00
_cell.angle_gamma   90.00
#
_symmetry.space_group_name_H-M   'P 1'
#
loop_
_entity.id
_entity.type
_entity.pdbx_description
1 polymer ?
#
loop_
_entity_poly.entity_id
_entity_poly.type
_entity_poly.pdbx_seq_one_letter_code
_entity_poly.pdbx_strand_id
1 'polypeptide(L)'
;MKRLCLIVMISLLCSSCAPVLNPELMRRGIRDLPPSVVRDNADRYRGKLFILGGIIVDTQTKAEGTLIEAIYLPVDSYGYLSAETPVDGRYLALYEGFLDPLIFRKDREITIAGEFIENRRGKIGEIDYLYPLFKIKEIYLWEERRYYLIPPFPWWYEPWYDPWWHRHWWRYH
;
A
#
# COMPACT_ATOMS: atom_id res chain seq x y z
N MET A 1 -5.22 -44.70 -3.83
CA MET A 1 -5.03 -43.77 -4.93
C MET A 1 -5.92 -42.50 -4.81
N LYS A 2 -7.25 -42.60 -4.69
CA LYS A 2 -8.16 -41.43 -4.59
C LYS A 2 -7.87 -40.53 -3.39
N ARG A 3 -7.54 -41.08 -2.22
CA ARG A 3 -7.21 -40.29 -1.01
C ARG A 3 -5.87 -39.56 -1.14
N LEU A 4 -4.90 -40.16 -1.83
CA LEU A 4 -3.60 -39.51 -2.09
C LEU A 4 -3.74 -38.32 -3.06
N CYS A 5 -4.53 -38.48 -4.14
CA CYS A 5 -4.86 -37.39 -5.06
C CYS A 5 -5.60 -36.26 -4.36
N LEU A 6 -6.48 -36.54 -3.42
CA LEU A 6 -7.20 -35.52 -2.65
C LEU A 6 -6.24 -34.71 -1.75
N ILE A 7 -5.29 -35.35 -1.08
CA ILE A 7 -4.29 -34.72 -0.23
C ILE A 7 -3.36 -33.82 -1.06
N VAL A 8 -2.91 -34.28 -2.23
CA VAL A 8 -2.07 -33.49 -3.15
C VAL A 8 -2.84 -32.30 -3.69
N MET A 9 -4.12 -32.43 -4.02
CA MET A 9 -4.96 -31.35 -4.50
C MET A 9 -5.22 -30.30 -3.41
N ILE A 10 -5.41 -30.70 -2.15
CA ILE A 10 -5.57 -29.79 -1.01
C ILE A 10 -4.25 -29.07 -0.71
N SER A 11 -3.11 -29.75 -0.81
CA SER A 11 -1.78 -29.15 -0.60
C SER A 11 -1.45 -28.08 -1.64
N LEU A 12 -1.90 -28.21 -2.88
CA LEU A 12 -1.74 -27.23 -3.95
C LEU A 12 -2.60 -25.96 -3.78
N LEU A 13 -3.70 -26.06 -3.01
CA LEU A 13 -4.59 -24.91 -2.74
C LEU A 13 -4.09 -24.00 -1.63
N CYS A 14 -3.11 -24.42 -0.82
CA CYS A 14 -2.62 -23.66 0.33
C CYS A 14 -1.49 -22.66 0.02
N SER A 15 -1.06 -22.50 -1.23
CA SER A 15 0.14 -21.71 -1.59
C SER A 15 -0.14 -20.30 -2.14
N SER A 16 -1.30 -19.69 -1.86
CA SER A 16 -1.73 -18.46 -2.54
C SER A 16 -1.46 -17.14 -1.80
N CYS A 17 -0.78 -17.11 -0.66
CA CYS A 17 -0.47 -15.86 0.03
C CYS A 17 0.99 -15.44 -0.25
N ALA A 18 1.23 -14.76 -1.37
CA ALA A 18 2.54 -14.16 -1.65
C ALA A 18 2.61 -12.76 -1.03
N PRO A 19 3.72 -12.40 -0.37
CA PRO A 19 3.94 -11.04 0.10
C PRO A 19 4.09 -10.06 -1.06
N VAL A 20 3.79 -8.79 -0.79
CA VAL A 20 3.84 -7.70 -1.78
C VAL A 20 5.26 -7.41 -2.26
N LEU A 21 6.25 -7.53 -1.36
CA LEU A 21 7.67 -7.36 -1.63
C LEU A 21 8.40 -8.71 -1.49
N ASN A 22 9.66 -8.71 -1.88
CA ASN A 22 10.53 -9.90 -1.75
C ASN A 22 10.43 -10.49 -0.33
N PRO A 23 10.17 -11.81 -0.18
CA PRO A 23 10.01 -12.46 1.14
C PRO A 23 11.21 -12.30 2.08
N GLU A 24 12.42 -12.19 1.54
CA GLU A 24 13.64 -11.97 2.33
C GLU A 24 13.63 -10.58 2.99
N LEU A 25 13.26 -9.54 2.22
CA LEU A 25 13.14 -8.17 2.72
C LEU A 25 12.00 -8.09 3.75
N MET A 26 10.87 -8.75 3.47
CA MET A 26 9.72 -8.80 4.38
C MET A 26 10.06 -9.44 5.73
N ARG A 27 10.88 -10.50 5.74
CA ARG A 27 11.31 -11.17 7.00
C ARG A 27 12.27 -10.32 7.82
N ARG A 28 13.16 -9.57 7.17
CA ARG A 28 14.22 -8.77 7.81
C ARG A 28 13.78 -7.37 8.18
N GLY A 29 12.79 -6.83 7.49
CA GLY A 29 12.32 -5.47 7.67
C GLY A 29 11.52 -5.29 8.95
N ILE A 30 11.80 -4.20 9.65
CA ILE A 30 11.02 -3.74 10.80
C ILE A 30 9.70 -3.17 10.26
N ARG A 31 8.59 -3.65 10.81
CA ARG A 31 7.23 -3.17 10.54
C ARG A 31 6.68 -2.55 11.82
N ASP A 32 5.52 -1.94 11.73
CA ASP A 32 4.75 -1.40 12.86
C ASP A 32 5.50 -0.33 13.69
N LEU A 33 6.53 0.27 13.09
CA LEU A 33 7.28 1.35 13.71
C LEU A 33 7.12 2.62 12.86
N PRO A 34 6.41 3.62 13.38
CA PRO A 34 6.15 4.84 12.62
C PRO A 34 7.43 5.66 12.40
N PRO A 35 7.50 6.41 11.29
CA PRO A 35 8.66 7.24 10.95
C PRO A 35 9.04 8.26 12.01
N SER A 36 8.09 8.77 12.82
CA SER A 36 8.35 9.66 13.94
C SER A 36 9.27 9.03 14.98
N VAL A 37 9.04 7.77 15.35
CA VAL A 37 9.89 7.05 16.32
C VAL A 37 11.29 6.81 15.76
N VAL A 38 11.41 6.53 14.44
CA VAL A 38 12.72 6.38 13.78
C VAL A 38 13.48 7.70 13.78
N ARG A 39 12.80 8.80 13.46
CA ARG A 39 13.33 10.17 13.47
C ARG A 39 13.90 10.54 14.85
N ASP A 40 13.13 10.27 15.89
CA ASP A 40 13.47 10.67 17.27
C ASP A 40 14.58 9.77 17.87
N ASN A 41 14.88 8.62 17.26
CA ASN A 41 15.89 7.67 17.70
C ASN A 41 16.85 7.26 16.56
N ALA A 42 17.31 8.23 15.77
CA ALA A 42 18.04 8.02 14.51
C ALA A 42 19.26 7.10 14.66
N ASP A 43 20.09 7.28 15.72
CA ASP A 43 21.30 6.50 15.93
C ASP A 43 21.01 5.01 16.16
N ARG A 44 19.88 4.69 16.80
CA ARG A 44 19.44 3.32 17.06
C ARG A 44 19.03 2.58 15.79
N TYR A 45 18.50 3.32 14.81
CA TYR A 45 17.85 2.74 13.63
C TYR A 45 18.66 2.90 12.34
N ARG A 46 19.77 3.62 12.36
CA ARG A 46 20.65 3.79 11.20
C ARG A 46 21.08 2.44 10.60
N GLY A 47 20.97 2.28 9.30
CA GLY A 47 21.30 1.06 8.57
C GLY A 47 20.30 -0.09 8.75
N LYS A 48 19.20 0.09 9.50
CA LYS A 48 18.17 -0.93 9.63
C LYS A 48 17.16 -0.84 8.49
N LEU A 49 16.67 -2.01 8.08
CA LEU A 49 15.67 -2.16 7.04
C LEU A 49 14.27 -2.03 7.65
N PHE A 50 13.42 -1.28 6.97
CA PHE A 50 12.02 -1.05 7.33
C PHE A 50 11.11 -1.43 6.16
N ILE A 51 9.90 -1.89 6.47
CA ILE A 51 8.81 -2.03 5.52
C ILE A 51 7.79 -0.94 5.86
N LEU A 52 7.60 -0.01 4.93
CA LEU A 52 6.77 1.17 5.13
C LEU A 52 5.74 1.27 4.01
N GLY A 53 4.50 1.49 4.39
CA GLY A 53 3.48 1.94 3.46
C GLY A 53 3.43 3.47 3.39
N GLY A 54 2.82 3.99 2.36
CA GLY A 54 2.59 5.43 2.29
C GLY A 54 1.76 5.89 1.11
N ILE A 55 1.26 7.13 1.24
CA ILE A 55 0.64 7.88 0.16
C ILE A 55 1.64 8.91 -0.33
N ILE A 56 1.94 8.91 -1.60
CA ILE A 56 2.89 9.85 -2.23
C ILE A 56 2.33 11.29 -2.14
N VAL A 57 3.14 12.19 -1.60
CA VAL A 57 2.86 13.63 -1.56
C VAL A 57 3.52 14.32 -2.74
N ASP A 58 4.78 13.95 -3.00
CA ASP A 58 5.59 14.53 -4.07
C ASP A 58 6.66 13.53 -4.55
N THR A 59 7.05 13.65 -5.82
CA THR A 59 8.10 12.84 -6.43
C THR A 59 9.01 13.74 -7.27
N GLN A 60 10.27 13.77 -6.90
CA GLN A 60 11.28 14.65 -7.51
C GLN A 60 12.43 13.83 -8.09
N THR A 61 12.75 14.07 -9.36
CA THR A 61 13.99 13.55 -9.96
C THR A 61 15.17 14.40 -9.52
N LYS A 62 16.18 13.78 -8.95
CA LYS A 62 17.44 14.39 -8.48
C LYS A 62 18.62 13.76 -9.20
N ALA A 63 19.81 14.35 -9.05
CA ALA A 63 21.04 13.78 -9.60
C ALA A 63 21.40 12.41 -8.97
N GLU A 64 21.04 12.21 -7.70
CA GLU A 64 21.24 10.95 -6.95
C GLU A 64 20.15 9.90 -7.17
N GLY A 65 19.10 10.21 -7.96
CA GLY A 65 17.99 9.30 -8.22
C GLY A 65 16.63 9.98 -8.07
N THR A 66 15.62 9.23 -7.69
CA THR A 66 14.27 9.75 -7.49
C THR A 66 13.96 9.82 -5.98
N LEU A 67 13.61 11.01 -5.51
CA LEU A 67 13.19 11.27 -4.13
C LEU A 67 11.68 11.33 -4.06
N ILE A 68 11.09 10.48 -3.23
CA ILE A 68 9.66 10.44 -2.94
C ILE A 68 9.42 10.98 -1.53
N GLU A 69 8.51 11.94 -1.38
CA GLU A 69 7.91 12.30 -0.10
C GLU A 69 6.60 11.55 0.05
N ALA A 70 6.42 10.84 1.17
CA ALA A 70 5.21 10.11 1.44
C ALA A 70 4.68 10.33 2.86
N ILE A 71 3.35 10.30 3.00
CA ILE A 71 2.65 10.21 4.28
C ILE A 71 2.63 8.74 4.68
N TYR A 72 3.02 8.43 5.92
CA TYR A 72 3.11 7.06 6.39
C TYR A 72 1.75 6.37 6.51
N LEU A 73 1.71 5.14 6.03
CA LEU A 73 0.66 4.16 6.29
C LEU A 73 1.31 2.89 6.84
N PRO A 74 0.77 2.29 7.90
CA PRO A 74 1.25 1.00 8.38
C PRO A 74 0.93 -0.11 7.38
N VAL A 75 1.70 -1.18 7.47
CA VAL A 75 1.55 -2.37 6.62
C VAL A 75 1.37 -3.61 7.48
N ASP A 76 0.64 -4.59 6.96
CA ASP A 76 0.51 -5.90 7.59
C ASP A 76 1.75 -6.80 7.38
N SER A 77 1.67 -8.05 7.84
CA SER A 77 2.75 -9.04 7.72
C SER A 77 3.10 -9.40 6.28
N TYR A 78 2.23 -9.15 5.32
CA TYR A 78 2.43 -9.40 3.89
C TYR A 78 2.81 -8.15 3.10
N GLY A 79 2.81 -6.96 3.74
CA GLY A 79 3.11 -5.68 3.12
C GLY A 79 1.89 -4.96 2.54
N TYR A 80 0.68 -5.42 2.81
CA TYR A 80 -0.55 -4.71 2.43
C TYR A 80 -0.77 -3.51 3.33
N LEU A 81 -1.29 -2.43 2.74
CA LEU A 81 -1.61 -1.22 3.49
C LEU A 81 -2.79 -1.46 4.44
N SER A 82 -2.64 -1.04 5.68
CA SER A 82 -3.73 -1.04 6.66
C SER A 82 -4.58 0.21 6.50
N ALA A 83 -5.89 0.03 6.25
CA ALA A 83 -6.83 1.14 6.03
C ALA A 83 -7.31 1.80 7.33
N GLU A 84 -7.05 1.20 8.48
CA GLU A 84 -7.71 1.58 9.76
C GLU A 84 -6.83 2.44 10.68
N THR A 85 -5.61 2.76 10.29
CA THR A 85 -4.67 3.39 11.22
C THR A 85 -4.49 4.88 10.93
N PRO A 86 -4.47 5.73 11.95
CA PRO A 86 -4.17 7.14 11.79
C PRO A 86 -2.77 7.32 11.19
N VAL A 87 -2.68 8.27 10.28
CA VAL A 87 -1.45 8.68 9.62
C VAL A 87 -0.50 9.29 10.65
N ASP A 88 0.71 8.76 10.76
CA ASP A 88 1.73 9.26 11.66
C ASP A 88 2.98 9.73 10.92
N GLY A 89 3.00 11.02 10.61
CA GLY A 89 4.16 11.70 10.05
C GLY A 89 4.41 11.44 8.57
N ARG A 90 5.49 12.04 8.10
CA ARG A 90 5.98 11.90 6.72
C ARG A 90 7.41 11.35 6.73
N TYR A 91 7.79 10.75 5.63
CA TYR A 91 9.14 10.29 5.40
C TYR A 91 9.59 10.60 3.97
N LEU A 92 10.90 10.59 3.76
CA LEU A 92 11.52 10.64 2.44
C LEU A 92 12.03 9.24 2.08
N ALA A 93 11.87 8.89 0.82
CA ALA A 93 12.36 7.64 0.26
C ALA A 93 13.16 7.92 -1.02
N LEU A 94 14.44 7.56 -1.01
CA LEU A 94 15.36 7.75 -2.14
C LEU A 94 15.53 6.44 -2.90
N TYR A 95 15.18 6.44 -4.17
CA TYR A 95 15.46 5.36 -5.11
C TYR A 95 16.66 5.72 -5.96
N GLU A 96 17.73 4.91 -5.92
CA GLU A 96 18.93 5.09 -6.74
C GLU A 96 18.67 4.67 -8.20
N GLY A 97 17.86 5.43 -8.90
CA GLY A 97 17.43 5.20 -10.26
C GLY A 97 16.31 6.13 -10.64
N PHE A 98 15.72 5.90 -11.79
CA PHE A 98 14.62 6.72 -12.29
C PHE A 98 13.27 6.03 -12.03
N LEU A 99 12.40 6.73 -11.32
CA LEU A 99 10.96 6.43 -11.23
C LEU A 99 10.22 7.58 -11.92
N ASP A 100 9.38 7.26 -12.88
CA ASP A 100 8.61 8.26 -13.63
C ASP A 100 7.61 8.97 -12.71
N PRO A 101 7.72 10.32 -12.53
CA PRO A 101 6.81 11.07 -11.67
C PRO A 101 5.34 11.05 -12.13
N LEU A 102 5.05 10.70 -13.39
CA LEU A 102 3.68 10.51 -13.87
C LEU A 102 3.08 9.20 -13.38
N ILE A 103 3.91 8.18 -13.17
CA ILE A 103 3.51 6.88 -12.63
C ILE A 103 3.46 6.95 -11.09
N PHE A 104 4.56 7.43 -10.48
CA PHE A 104 4.69 7.63 -9.04
C PHE A 104 4.23 9.04 -8.63
N ARG A 105 3.05 9.41 -9.08
CA ARG A 105 2.49 10.73 -8.85
C ARG A 105 1.84 10.86 -7.47
N LYS A 106 1.54 12.10 -7.10
CA LYS A 106 0.78 12.41 -5.89
C LYS A 106 -0.49 11.56 -5.77
N ASP A 107 -0.86 11.24 -4.54
CA ASP A 107 -2.02 10.45 -4.12
C ASP A 107 -1.96 8.95 -4.50
N ARG A 108 -0.85 8.47 -5.08
CA ARG A 108 -0.62 7.04 -5.27
C ARG A 108 -0.16 6.38 -3.99
N GLU A 109 -0.62 5.17 -3.76
CA GLU A 109 -0.23 4.34 -2.62
C GLU A 109 0.99 3.48 -2.98
N ILE A 110 1.93 3.36 -2.04
CA ILE A 110 3.15 2.56 -2.20
C ILE A 110 3.41 1.72 -0.96
N THR A 111 4.13 0.61 -1.15
CA THR A 111 4.83 -0.11 -0.07
C THR A 111 6.30 -0.20 -0.45
N ILE A 112 7.19 0.16 0.48
CA ILE A 112 8.64 0.12 0.25
C ILE A 112 9.34 -0.76 1.26
N ALA A 113 10.41 -1.42 0.83
CA ALA A 113 11.48 -1.88 1.69
C ALA A 113 12.60 -0.84 1.63
N GLY A 114 12.83 -0.12 2.73
CA GLY A 114 13.80 0.98 2.79
C GLY A 114 14.74 0.86 3.97
N GLU A 115 16.03 1.12 3.71
CA GLU A 115 17.06 1.21 4.75
C GLU A 115 17.11 2.65 5.28
N PHE A 116 16.95 2.83 6.59
CA PHE A 116 17.06 4.15 7.20
C PHE A 116 18.50 4.66 7.15
N ILE A 117 18.70 5.86 6.57
CA ILE A 117 20.03 6.47 6.41
C ILE A 117 20.28 7.55 7.45
N GLU A 118 19.43 8.56 7.47
CA GLU A 118 19.58 9.78 8.27
C GLU A 118 18.27 10.55 8.38
N ASN A 119 18.27 11.56 9.23
CA ASN A 119 17.22 12.57 9.21
C ASN A 119 17.64 13.74 8.29
N ARG A 120 16.73 14.14 7.38
CA ARG A 120 16.91 15.27 6.47
C ARG A 120 15.98 16.43 6.84
N ARG A 121 16.52 17.62 6.96
CA ARG A 121 15.72 18.83 7.17
C ARG A 121 15.00 19.21 5.88
N GLY A 122 13.74 19.60 6.01
CA GLY A 122 12.90 20.10 4.93
C GLY A 122 11.77 20.97 5.47
N LYS A 123 10.75 21.21 4.65
CA LYS A 123 9.59 22.01 5.04
C LYS A 123 8.29 21.31 4.63
N ILE A 124 7.26 21.50 5.45
CA ILE A 124 5.87 21.22 5.10
C ILE A 124 5.15 22.57 5.03
N GLY A 125 4.93 23.10 3.83
CA GLY A 125 4.55 24.49 3.65
C GLY A 125 5.64 25.42 4.19
N GLU A 126 5.32 26.23 5.20
CA GLU A 126 6.27 27.14 5.85
C GLU A 126 6.93 26.57 7.12
N ILE A 127 6.48 25.37 7.57
CA ILE A 127 6.93 24.77 8.83
C ILE A 127 8.16 23.90 8.58
N ASP A 128 9.23 24.13 9.37
CA ASP A 128 10.41 23.26 9.36
C ASP A 128 10.04 21.85 9.85
N TYR A 129 10.42 20.86 9.08
CA TYR A 129 10.14 19.45 9.38
C TYR A 129 11.39 18.59 9.23
N LEU A 130 11.59 17.68 10.18
CA LEU A 130 12.68 16.72 10.15
C LEU A 130 12.17 15.39 9.61
N TYR A 131 12.56 15.06 8.39
CA TYR A 131 12.15 13.84 7.71
C TYR A 131 13.13 12.70 7.97
N PRO A 132 12.70 11.52 8.41
CA PRO A 132 13.52 10.32 8.28
C PRO A 132 13.65 9.95 6.79
N LEU A 133 14.89 9.73 6.33
CA LEU A 133 15.22 9.37 4.96
C LEU A 133 15.55 7.89 4.87
N PHE A 134 14.86 7.19 3.96
CA PHE A 134 15.06 5.78 3.68
C PHE A 134 15.59 5.59 2.26
N LYS A 135 16.61 4.74 2.09
CA LYS A 135 17.09 4.31 0.78
C LYS A 135 16.28 3.08 0.35
N ILE A 136 15.55 3.20 -0.74
CA ILE A 136 14.69 2.16 -1.27
C ILE A 136 15.52 0.99 -1.78
N LYS A 137 15.21 -0.23 -1.32
CA LYS A 137 15.73 -1.50 -1.87
C LYS A 137 14.71 -2.13 -2.81
N GLU A 138 13.43 -1.99 -2.51
CA GLU A 138 12.32 -2.45 -3.33
C GLU A 138 11.11 -1.55 -3.10
N ILE A 139 10.33 -1.32 -4.14
CA ILE A 139 9.11 -0.51 -4.10
C ILE A 139 7.99 -1.22 -4.86
N TYR A 140 6.82 -1.26 -4.26
CA TYR A 140 5.59 -1.71 -4.87
C TYR A 140 4.62 -0.54 -4.98
N LEU A 141 4.09 -0.30 -6.17
CA LEU A 141 3.10 0.74 -6.45
C LEU A 141 1.72 0.09 -6.54
N TRP A 142 0.82 0.48 -5.65
CA TRP A 142 -0.54 -0.05 -5.64
C TRP A 142 -1.34 0.43 -6.84
N GLU A 143 -2.25 -0.43 -7.34
CA GLU A 143 -3.21 -0.02 -8.35
C GLU A 143 -4.15 1.04 -7.78
N GLU A 144 -4.55 2.00 -8.63
CA GLU A 144 -5.54 2.99 -8.24
C GLU A 144 -6.87 2.32 -7.94
N ARG A 145 -7.40 2.58 -6.74
CA ARG A 145 -8.77 2.19 -6.43
C ARG A 145 -9.70 3.02 -7.30
N ARG A 146 -10.09 2.49 -8.44
CA ARG A 146 -11.19 3.06 -9.22
C ARG A 146 -12.47 2.83 -8.42
N TYR A 147 -12.89 3.83 -7.66
CA TYR A 147 -14.26 3.86 -7.18
C TYR A 147 -15.14 4.02 -8.43
N TYR A 148 -15.61 2.91 -8.95
CA TYR A 148 -16.78 2.99 -9.81
C TYR A 148 -17.88 3.54 -8.91
N LEU A 149 -18.22 4.82 -9.10
CA LEU A 149 -19.49 5.35 -8.67
C LEU A 149 -20.52 4.50 -9.42
N ILE A 150 -20.95 3.39 -8.81
CA ILE A 150 -22.15 2.72 -9.26
C ILE A 150 -23.21 3.80 -9.09
N PRO A 151 -23.78 4.35 -10.18
CA PRO A 151 -24.84 5.35 -10.05
C PRO A 151 -25.87 4.70 -9.14
N PRO A 152 -26.42 5.42 -8.15
CA PRO A 152 -27.45 4.86 -7.31
C PRO A 152 -28.49 4.27 -8.25
N PHE A 153 -28.69 2.96 -8.16
CA PHE A 153 -29.72 2.29 -8.95
C PHE A 153 -30.99 3.11 -8.77
N PRO A 154 -31.66 3.51 -9.85
CA PRO A 154 -32.90 4.24 -9.72
C PRO A 154 -33.80 3.46 -8.77
N TRP A 155 -34.46 4.13 -7.82
CA TRP A 155 -35.29 3.52 -6.79
C TRP A 155 -36.35 2.54 -7.33
N TRP A 156 -36.64 2.58 -8.64
CA TRP A 156 -37.52 1.63 -9.35
C TRP A 156 -36.80 0.38 -9.87
N TYR A 157 -35.47 0.29 -9.77
CA TYR A 157 -34.71 -0.90 -10.11
C TYR A 157 -34.56 -1.76 -8.84
N GLU A 158 -35.65 -2.38 -8.44
CA GLU A 158 -35.59 -3.48 -7.51
C GLU A 158 -35.11 -4.71 -8.30
N PRO A 159 -34.00 -5.38 -7.92
CA PRO A 159 -33.53 -6.59 -8.60
C PRO A 159 -34.54 -7.74 -8.58
N TRP A 160 -35.57 -7.62 -7.75
CA TRP A 160 -36.68 -8.56 -7.56
C TRP A 160 -37.91 -8.20 -8.37
N TYR A 161 -37.96 -7.06 -9.01
CA TYR A 161 -39.03 -6.68 -9.89
C TYR A 161 -38.83 -7.38 -11.24
N ASP A 162 -39.16 -8.66 -11.29
CA ASP A 162 -39.36 -9.36 -12.55
C ASP A 162 -40.78 -9.06 -13.05
N PRO A 163 -40.92 -8.28 -14.16
CA PRO A 163 -42.23 -7.97 -14.75
C PRO A 163 -42.97 -9.24 -15.18
N TRP A 164 -42.28 -10.37 -15.24
CA TRP A 164 -42.84 -11.66 -15.66
C TRP A 164 -43.72 -12.29 -14.57
N TRP A 165 -43.43 -12.11 -13.26
CA TRP A 165 -44.22 -12.64 -12.19
C TRP A 165 -45.58 -11.97 -12.06
N HIS A 166 -45.67 -10.65 -12.24
CA HIS A 166 -46.94 -9.91 -12.16
C HIS A 166 -47.89 -10.20 -13.32
N ARG A 167 -47.39 -10.65 -14.45
CA ARG A 167 -48.26 -10.95 -15.59
C ARG A 167 -48.99 -12.30 -15.47
N HIS A 168 -48.54 -13.22 -14.62
CA HIS A 168 -49.12 -14.54 -14.43
C HIS A 168 -50.15 -14.61 -13.28
N TRP A 169 -50.00 -13.72 -12.28
CA TRP A 169 -50.88 -13.76 -11.10
C TRP A 169 -52.29 -13.26 -11.33
N TRP A 170 -52.50 -12.32 -12.24
CA TRP A 170 -53.82 -11.73 -12.55
C TRP A 170 -54.62 -12.47 -13.60
N ARG A 171 -54.15 -13.60 -14.09
CA ARG A 171 -54.83 -14.36 -15.13
C ARG A 171 -55.66 -15.56 -14.60
N TYR A 172 -55.58 -15.87 -13.29
CA TYR A 172 -56.22 -17.02 -12.67
C TYR A 172 -56.99 -16.73 -11.36
N HIS A 173 -57.39 -15.49 -11.11
CA HIS A 173 -58.36 -15.12 -10.08
C HIS A 173 -59.38 -14.14 -10.58
#